data_254c87d0c2d189d95e71cbc8e2e9ef72
#
_entry.id   254c87d0c2d189d95e71cbc8e2e9ef72
#
_cell.length_a   1.000
_cell.length_b   1.000
_cell.length_c   1.000
_cell.angle_alpha   90.00
_cell.angle_beta   90.00
_cell.angle_gamma   90.00
#
_symmetry.space_group_name_H-M   'P 1'
#
loop_
_entity.id
_entity.type
_entity.pdbx_description
1 polymer ?
#
loop_
_entity_poly.entity_id
_entity_poly.type
_entity_poly.pdbx_seq_one_letter_code
_entity_poly.pdbx_strand_id
1 'polypeptide(L)'
;MTESDATSLVSVVVALSTARDRALMTADAAALAATTVPGSPAAEADGQVLDDLIESGENVEGLQTSVSQVSEVQLPDDAAALWPGAVAVRVTLSQSASTRSGPSGTRTVPALRPRQVVLILVPEPWRVADIRSAP
;
A
#
# COMPACT_ATOMS: atom_id res chain seq x y z
N MET A 1 17.20 -13.92 -10.43
CA MET A 1 16.12 -13.08 -10.97
C MET A 1 16.61 -12.31 -12.19
N THR A 2 15.79 -12.22 -13.20
CA THR A 2 16.11 -11.50 -14.44
C THR A 2 15.70 -10.03 -14.34
N GLU A 3 16.23 -9.18 -15.26
CA GLU A 3 15.80 -7.79 -15.37
C GLU A 3 14.29 -7.66 -15.60
N SER A 4 13.70 -8.57 -16.37
CA SER A 4 12.26 -8.62 -16.62
C SER A 4 11.46 -8.78 -15.34
N ASP A 5 11.91 -9.67 -14.46
CA ASP A 5 11.22 -9.90 -13.18
C ASP A 5 11.30 -8.67 -12.28
N ALA A 6 12.46 -8.02 -12.20
CA ALA A 6 12.63 -6.80 -11.43
C ALA A 6 11.74 -5.68 -11.96
N THR A 7 11.67 -5.53 -13.29
CA THR A 7 10.80 -4.54 -13.94
C THR A 7 9.33 -4.85 -13.65
N SER A 8 8.95 -6.13 -13.67
CA SER A 8 7.58 -6.54 -13.34
C SER A 8 7.22 -6.20 -11.90
N LEU A 9 8.14 -6.39 -10.95
CA LEU A 9 7.89 -6.05 -9.55
C LEU A 9 7.74 -4.55 -9.35
N VAL A 10 8.51 -3.73 -10.05
CA VAL A 10 8.33 -2.27 -10.02
C VAL A 10 6.93 -1.91 -10.49
N SER A 11 6.50 -2.46 -11.62
CA SER A 11 5.15 -2.21 -12.16
C SER A 11 4.06 -2.66 -11.19
N VAL A 12 4.24 -3.79 -10.54
CA VAL A 12 3.28 -4.32 -9.55
C VAL A 12 3.14 -3.36 -8.38
N VAL A 13 4.26 -2.93 -7.80
CA VAL A 13 4.23 -2.02 -6.64
C VAL A 13 3.61 -0.68 -7.00
N VAL A 14 3.96 -0.13 -8.16
CA VAL A 14 3.39 1.14 -8.64
C VAL A 14 1.88 1.00 -8.84
N ALA A 15 1.44 -0.07 -9.50
CA ALA A 15 0.03 -0.29 -9.78
C ALA A 15 -0.78 -0.46 -8.49
N LEU A 16 -0.26 -1.22 -7.52
CA LEU A 16 -0.93 -1.41 -6.23
C LEU A 16 -1.01 -0.11 -5.43
N SER A 17 0.06 0.69 -5.45
CA SER A 17 0.09 1.98 -4.75
C SER A 17 -0.91 2.96 -5.36
N THR A 18 -0.97 3.03 -6.69
CA THR A 18 -1.92 3.90 -7.41
C THR A 18 -3.36 3.48 -7.15
N ALA A 19 -3.62 2.18 -7.18
CA ALA A 19 -4.96 1.64 -6.93
C ALA A 19 -5.41 1.94 -5.50
N ARG A 20 -4.52 1.80 -4.52
CA ARG A 20 -4.81 2.12 -3.13
C ARG A 20 -5.13 3.61 -2.95
N ASP A 21 -4.29 4.48 -3.51
CA ASP A 21 -4.53 5.93 -3.43
C ASP A 21 -5.89 6.29 -3.99
N ARG A 22 -6.23 5.77 -5.16
CA ARG A 22 -7.51 6.03 -5.80
C ARG A 22 -8.69 5.50 -4.97
N ALA A 23 -8.55 4.29 -4.43
CA ALA A 23 -9.60 3.69 -3.60
C ALA A 23 -9.88 4.52 -2.35
N LEU A 24 -8.84 5.07 -1.73
CA LEU A 24 -9.00 5.95 -0.57
C LEU A 24 -9.63 7.27 -0.95
N MET A 25 -9.24 7.85 -2.09
CA MET A 25 -9.81 9.13 -2.56
C MET A 25 -11.26 9.01 -3.00
N THR A 26 -11.69 7.83 -3.44
CA THR A 26 -13.08 7.58 -3.86
C THR A 26 -13.89 6.87 -2.77
N ALA A 27 -13.28 6.56 -1.63
CA ALA A 27 -13.89 5.80 -0.54
C ALA A 27 -14.51 4.49 -1.03
N ASP A 28 -13.80 3.79 -1.90
CA ASP A 28 -14.26 2.55 -2.53
C ASP A 28 -13.69 1.34 -1.78
N ALA A 29 -14.50 0.75 -0.91
CA ALA A 29 -14.09 -0.38 -0.06
C ALA A 29 -13.71 -1.60 -0.89
N ALA A 30 -14.44 -1.91 -1.94
CA ALA A 30 -14.16 -3.08 -2.78
C ALA A 30 -12.84 -2.90 -3.54
N ALA A 31 -12.59 -1.70 -4.09
CA ALA A 31 -11.34 -1.40 -4.79
C ALA A 31 -10.15 -1.45 -3.83
N LEU A 32 -10.30 -0.95 -2.60
CA LEU A 32 -9.25 -1.01 -1.59
C LEU A 32 -8.94 -2.44 -1.20
N ALA A 33 -9.98 -3.26 -0.96
CA ALA A 33 -9.83 -4.67 -0.60
C ALA A 33 -9.12 -5.47 -1.69
N ALA A 34 -9.24 -5.06 -2.94
CA ALA A 34 -8.58 -5.73 -4.06
C ALA A 34 -7.06 -5.54 -4.06
N THR A 35 -6.52 -4.59 -3.30
CA THR A 35 -5.08 -4.33 -3.23
C THR A 35 -4.37 -5.13 -2.13
N THR A 36 -5.11 -5.78 -1.25
CA THR A 36 -4.55 -6.52 -0.11
C THR A 36 -5.07 -7.95 -0.05
N VAL A 37 -4.31 -8.82 0.61
CA VAL A 37 -4.73 -10.19 0.86
C VAL A 37 -5.82 -10.17 1.94
N PRO A 38 -6.98 -10.79 1.71
CA PRO A 38 -8.05 -10.82 2.73
C PRO A 38 -7.56 -11.35 4.08
N GLY A 39 -7.90 -10.64 5.16
CA GLY A 39 -7.53 -11.04 6.51
C GLY A 39 -6.08 -10.79 6.90
N SER A 40 -5.28 -10.21 6.02
CA SER A 40 -3.87 -9.92 6.28
C SER A 40 -3.69 -8.63 7.10
N PRO A 41 -2.50 -8.43 7.69
CA PRO A 41 -2.19 -7.16 8.38
C PRO A 41 -2.38 -5.93 7.49
N ALA A 42 -2.02 -6.02 6.21
CA ALA A 42 -2.21 -4.92 5.27
C ALA A 42 -3.69 -4.61 5.07
N ALA A 43 -4.54 -5.64 4.94
CA ALA A 43 -5.98 -5.47 4.80
C ALA A 43 -6.61 -4.83 6.03
N GLU A 44 -6.17 -5.24 7.23
CA GLU A 44 -6.67 -4.66 8.48
C GLU A 44 -6.29 -3.20 8.62
N ALA A 45 -5.04 -2.85 8.31
CA ALA A 45 -4.56 -1.47 8.39
C ALA A 45 -5.31 -0.56 7.42
N ASP A 46 -5.46 -0.99 6.17
CA ASP A 46 -6.17 -0.19 5.15
C ASP A 46 -7.66 -0.08 5.46
N GLY A 47 -8.27 -1.15 5.94
CA GLY A 47 -9.66 -1.16 6.36
C GLY A 47 -9.92 -0.16 7.48
N GLN A 48 -9.00 -0.05 8.44
CA GLN A 48 -9.09 0.91 9.53
C GLN A 48 -9.02 2.34 9.02
N VAL A 49 -8.13 2.63 8.08
CA VAL A 49 -8.02 3.97 7.48
C VAL A 49 -9.34 4.35 6.80
N LEU A 50 -9.89 3.43 6.01
CA LEU A 50 -11.15 3.70 5.30
C LEU A 50 -12.32 3.87 6.27
N ASP A 51 -12.41 3.04 7.29
CA ASP A 51 -13.46 3.15 8.31
C ASP A 51 -13.40 4.50 9.00
N ASP A 52 -12.21 4.99 9.33
CA ASP A 52 -12.02 6.29 9.96
C ASP A 52 -12.50 7.41 9.04
N LEU A 53 -12.22 7.33 7.74
CA LEU A 53 -12.67 8.31 6.75
C LEU A 53 -14.19 8.31 6.64
N ILE A 54 -14.81 7.14 6.56
CA ILE A 54 -16.27 7.00 6.47
C ILE A 54 -16.94 7.54 7.74
N GLU A 55 -16.42 7.16 8.88
CA GLU A 55 -16.98 7.56 10.17
C GLU A 55 -16.90 9.06 10.40
N SER A 56 -15.81 9.69 10.00
CA SER A 56 -15.66 11.15 10.10
C SER A 56 -16.34 11.92 8.97
N GLY A 57 -16.81 11.23 7.93
CA GLY A 57 -17.41 11.86 6.75
C GLY A 57 -16.40 12.64 5.91
N GLU A 58 -15.12 12.32 6.03
CA GLU A 58 -14.06 13.03 5.31
C GLU A 58 -13.80 12.42 3.93
N ASN A 59 -13.48 13.30 2.98
CA ASN A 59 -12.98 12.93 1.66
C ASN A 59 -11.51 13.29 1.57
N VAL A 60 -10.74 12.48 0.85
CA VAL A 60 -9.30 12.69 0.65
C VAL A 60 -9.07 13.16 -0.78
N GLU A 61 -8.26 14.21 -0.95
CA GLU A 61 -7.86 14.72 -2.25
C GLU A 61 -6.34 14.91 -2.30
N GLY A 62 -5.76 14.68 -3.47
CA GLY A 62 -4.34 14.93 -3.71
C GLY A 62 -3.41 13.88 -3.15
N LEU A 63 -3.92 12.73 -2.72
CA LEU A 63 -3.08 11.65 -2.22
C LEU A 63 -2.35 10.96 -3.37
N GLN A 64 -1.03 10.97 -3.31
CA GLN A 64 -0.19 10.29 -4.30
C GLN A 64 1.00 9.64 -3.61
N THR A 65 1.12 8.33 -3.75
CA THR A 65 2.25 7.56 -3.25
C THR A 65 3.31 7.48 -4.35
N SER A 66 4.55 7.81 -3.99
CA SER A 66 5.69 7.69 -4.89
C SER A 66 6.52 6.48 -4.50
N VAL A 67 6.96 5.72 -5.49
CA VAL A 67 7.68 4.46 -5.34
C VAL A 67 9.04 4.58 -6.00
N SER A 68 10.09 4.19 -5.30
CA SER A 68 11.45 4.16 -5.87
C SER A 68 12.26 3.03 -5.23
N GLN A 69 13.41 2.74 -5.83
CA GLN A 69 14.39 1.79 -5.31
C GLN A 69 13.80 0.42 -4.97
N VAL A 70 13.02 -0.14 -5.89
CA VAL A 70 12.40 -1.46 -5.72
C VAL A 70 13.42 -2.56 -5.93
N SER A 71 13.58 -3.44 -4.94
CA SER A 71 14.47 -4.60 -5.07
C SER A 71 13.88 -5.79 -4.31
N GLU A 72 13.96 -6.97 -4.92
CA GLU A 72 13.55 -8.19 -4.23
C GLU A 72 14.55 -8.53 -3.14
N VAL A 73 14.05 -8.96 -1.98
CA VAL A 73 14.87 -9.39 -0.84
C VAL A 73 14.39 -10.77 -0.38
N GLN A 74 15.14 -11.38 0.50
CA GLN A 74 14.78 -12.71 1.01
C GLN A 74 13.47 -12.63 1.78
N LEU A 75 12.55 -13.55 1.46
CA LEU A 75 11.26 -13.65 2.15
C LEU A 75 11.50 -14.13 3.59
N PRO A 76 11.02 -13.40 4.61
CA PRO A 76 11.11 -13.87 5.99
C PRO A 76 10.39 -15.19 6.20
N ASP A 77 10.92 -16.04 7.05
CA ASP A 77 10.38 -17.40 7.28
C ASP A 77 8.94 -17.39 7.74
N ASP A 78 8.56 -16.46 8.62
CA ASP A 78 7.19 -16.35 9.09
C ASP A 78 6.22 -15.97 7.96
N ALA A 79 6.65 -15.08 7.07
CA ALA A 79 5.85 -14.69 5.91
C ALA A 79 5.70 -15.85 4.92
N ALA A 80 6.77 -16.62 4.72
CA ALA A 80 6.72 -17.81 3.86
C ALA A 80 5.73 -18.85 4.38
N ALA A 81 5.64 -18.99 5.69
CA ALA A 81 4.70 -19.91 6.32
C ALA A 81 3.26 -19.44 6.19
N LEU A 82 3.02 -18.14 6.37
CA LEU A 82 1.67 -17.55 6.30
C LEU A 82 1.16 -17.43 4.86
N TRP A 83 2.04 -17.07 3.93
CA TRP A 83 1.65 -16.82 2.53
C TRP A 83 2.59 -17.56 1.59
N PRO A 84 2.37 -18.88 1.35
CA PRO A 84 3.19 -19.66 0.42
C PRO A 84 3.19 -19.00 -0.97
N GLY A 85 4.36 -18.91 -1.57
CA GLY A 85 4.52 -18.28 -2.88
C GLY A 85 4.68 -16.76 -2.85
N ALA A 86 4.68 -16.16 -1.67
CA ALA A 86 4.88 -14.72 -1.52
C ALA A 86 6.30 -14.29 -1.91
N VAL A 87 6.44 -13.00 -2.19
CA VAL A 87 7.71 -12.37 -2.53
C VAL A 87 7.90 -11.17 -1.59
N ALA A 88 9.11 -10.96 -1.10
CA ALA A 88 9.44 -9.79 -0.30
C ALA A 88 10.20 -8.77 -1.14
N VAL A 89 9.78 -7.50 -1.08
CA VAL A 89 10.35 -6.42 -1.88
C VAL A 89 10.70 -5.26 -0.96
N ARG A 90 11.96 -4.83 -0.99
CA ARG A 90 12.36 -3.58 -0.33
C ARG A 90 12.06 -2.44 -1.28
N VAL A 91 11.42 -1.40 -0.77
CA VAL A 91 11.00 -0.26 -1.59
C VAL A 91 11.06 1.01 -0.77
N THR A 92 11.38 2.12 -1.43
CA THR A 92 11.30 3.45 -0.81
C THR A 92 9.96 4.06 -1.20
N LEU A 93 9.15 4.39 -0.18
CA LEU A 93 7.83 4.99 -0.35
C LEU A 93 7.81 6.40 0.24
N SER A 94 7.14 7.30 -0.46
CA SER A 94 6.79 8.61 0.08
C SER A 94 5.36 8.94 -0.34
N GLN A 95 4.75 9.90 0.35
CA GLN A 95 3.40 10.35 0.00
C GLN A 95 3.37 11.87 -0.08
N SER A 96 2.62 12.39 -1.06
CA SER A 96 2.36 13.81 -1.18
C SER A 96 1.53 14.31 0.01
N ALA A 97 1.59 15.62 0.27
CA ALA A 97 0.60 16.23 1.14
C ALA A 97 -0.79 16.01 0.51
N SER A 98 -1.79 15.82 1.35
CA SER A 98 -3.16 15.62 0.89
C SER A 98 -4.10 16.49 1.70
N THR A 99 -5.35 16.61 1.24
CA THR A 99 -6.37 17.41 1.90
C THR A 99 -7.51 16.49 2.32
N ARG A 100 -7.98 16.64 3.57
CA ARG A 100 -9.17 15.96 4.06
C ARG A 100 -10.25 17.00 4.31
N SER A 101 -11.42 16.79 3.70
CA SER A 101 -12.56 17.70 3.79
C SER A 101 -13.78 16.94 4.28
N GLY A 102 -14.50 17.53 5.24
CA GLY A 102 -15.69 16.91 5.81
C GLY A 102 -16.54 17.92 6.57
N PRO A 103 -17.54 17.44 7.34
CA PRO A 103 -18.44 18.32 8.08
C PRO A 103 -17.75 19.28 9.05
N SER A 104 -16.59 18.87 9.58
CA SER A 104 -15.81 19.68 10.52
C SER A 104 -14.88 20.68 9.85
N GLY A 105 -14.84 20.71 8.51
CA GLY A 105 -13.99 21.61 7.74
C GLY A 105 -12.94 20.88 6.91
N THR A 106 -11.94 21.62 6.49
CA THR A 106 -10.86 21.13 5.64
C THR A 106 -9.54 21.22 6.39
N ARG A 107 -8.73 20.17 6.30
CA ARG A 107 -7.38 20.16 6.89
C ARG A 107 -6.38 19.56 5.94
N THR A 108 -5.13 20.01 6.02
CA THR A 108 -4.03 19.46 5.25
C THR A 108 -3.35 18.35 6.04
N VAL A 109 -3.15 17.21 5.39
CA VAL A 109 -2.33 16.13 5.94
C VAL A 109 -0.93 16.30 5.36
N PRO A 110 0.11 16.46 6.20
CA PRO A 110 1.46 16.70 5.70
C PRO A 110 1.98 15.54 4.85
N ALA A 111 2.89 15.86 3.93
CA ALA A 111 3.57 14.85 3.15
C ALA A 111 4.37 13.93 4.06
N LEU A 112 4.44 12.65 3.70
CA LEU A 112 5.30 11.68 4.37
C LEU A 112 6.64 11.59 3.65
N ARG A 113 7.72 11.73 4.41
CA ARG A 113 9.08 11.66 3.88
C ARG A 113 9.36 10.26 3.33
N PRO A 114 10.27 10.15 2.35
CA PRO A 114 10.70 8.84 1.86
C PRO A 114 11.19 7.96 3.00
N ARG A 115 10.72 6.72 3.02
CA ARG A 115 11.18 5.71 3.98
C ARG A 115 11.27 4.36 3.28
N GLN A 116 12.18 3.53 3.75
CA GLN A 116 12.31 2.17 3.24
C GLN A 116 11.41 1.23 4.03
N VAL A 117 10.69 0.41 3.31
CA VAL A 117 9.85 -0.64 3.90
C VAL A 117 10.04 -1.92 3.10
N VAL A 118 9.62 -3.03 3.68
CA VAL A 118 9.57 -4.32 2.98
C VAL A 118 8.10 -4.68 2.80
N LEU A 119 7.69 -4.84 1.55
CA LEU A 119 6.34 -5.28 1.21
C LEU A 119 6.35 -6.79 1.02
N ILE A 120 5.39 -7.47 1.62
CA ILE A 120 5.15 -8.89 1.36
C ILE A 120 4.03 -8.95 0.34
N LEU A 121 4.34 -9.44 -0.86
CA LEU A 121 3.43 -9.49 -2.00
C LEU A 121 3.04 -10.92 -2.32
N VAL A 122 1.77 -11.16 -2.57
CA VAL A 122 1.25 -12.48 -2.92
C VAL A 122 0.68 -12.40 -4.33
N PRO A 123 1.13 -13.29 -5.25
CA PRO A 123 0.67 -13.26 -6.65
C PRO A 123 -0.69 -13.90 -6.87
N GLU A 124 -1.21 -13.62 -8.04
CA GLU A 124 -2.36 -14.26 -8.70
C GLU A 124 -3.73 -13.98 -8.05
N PRO A 125 -4.19 -12.73 -8.08
CA PRO A 125 -3.51 -11.52 -8.54
C PRO A 125 -2.58 -10.95 -7.47
N TRP A 126 -1.65 -10.09 -7.88
CA TRP A 126 -0.74 -9.45 -6.94
C TRP A 126 -1.50 -8.61 -5.92
N ARG A 127 -1.21 -8.83 -4.64
CA ARG A 127 -1.80 -8.12 -3.50
C ARG A 127 -0.77 -7.99 -2.40
N VAL A 128 -0.92 -6.96 -1.58
CA VAL A 128 -0.06 -6.75 -0.41
C VAL A 128 -0.61 -7.55 0.77
N ALA A 129 0.24 -8.36 1.40
CA ALA A 129 -0.10 -9.07 2.63
C ALA A 129 0.35 -8.32 3.87
N ASP A 130 1.52 -7.69 3.81
CA ASP A 130 2.09 -7.00 4.97
C ASP A 130 3.06 -5.91 4.52
N ILE A 131 3.24 -4.91 5.37
CA ILE A 131 4.24 -3.85 5.21
C ILE A 131 5.06 -3.84 6.48
N ARG A 132 6.37 -4.05 6.34
CA ARG A 132 7.29 -4.13 7.48
C ARG A 132 8.37 -3.07 7.37
N SER A 133 8.87 -2.63 8.51
CA SER A 133 10.00 -1.71 8.54
C SER A 133 11.24 -2.39 7.95
N ALA A 134 11.99 -1.67 7.12
CA ALA A 134 13.26 -2.18 6.63
C ALA A 134 14.31 -2.07 7.73
N PRO A 135 15.17 -3.10 7.89
CA PRO A 135 16.25 -3.04 8.89
C PRO A 135 17.30 -1.99 8.54
#